data_1438c27e4c1dc1e6a6a34c6e1eb314a8
#
_entry.id   1438c27e4c1dc1e6a6a34c6e1eb314a8
#
_cell.length_a   1.000
_cell.length_b   1.000
_cell.length_c   1.000
_cell.angle_alpha   90.00
_cell.angle_beta   90.00
_cell.angle_gamma   90.00
#
_symmetry.space_group_name_H-M   'P 1'
#
loop_
_entity.id
_entity.type
_entity.pdbx_description
1 polymer ?
#
loop_
_entity_poly.entity_id
_entity_poly.type
_entity_poly.pdbx_seq_one_letter_code
_entity_poly.pdbx_strand_id
1 'polypeptide(L)'
;MKRISKYLMLMIAALMVSVSCNGRAESSRQKDQTGMGEKGKVLIVFFSHAGENYAVGNVKVGNTKLVADEIQRITGGDEFEIVALKNYDMPYVDLTKFAKQETENDERPAFKGEVENIEQYSTIFIGGPVWWGTYPQVMFTFFDKYNLNDKTIIPFTTHEGSGLGSVVSDLKKLYPNATFAKAFSIYGHETRKDLSKVGLWLKELNY
;
A
#
# COMPACT_ATOMS: atom_id res chain seq x y z
N MET A 1 -6.96 70.93 20.72
CA MET A 1 -8.17 71.45 21.40
C MET A 1 -8.99 70.27 21.84
N LYS A 2 -8.98 70.06 23.19
CA LYS A 2 -10.16 69.92 24.07
C LYS A 2 -11.05 68.66 23.75
N ARG A 3 -11.44 67.80 24.63
CA ARG A 3 -11.51 67.61 26.13
C ARG A 3 -12.00 66.18 26.34
N ILE A 4 -11.39 65.28 27.17
CA ILE A 4 -11.69 64.96 28.58
C ILE A 4 -13.18 64.80 28.93
N SER A 5 -13.58 63.61 29.40
CA SER A 5 -14.41 63.36 30.56
C SER A 5 -14.69 61.85 30.73
N LYS A 6 -14.15 61.16 31.64
CA LYS A 6 -14.33 61.02 33.10
C LYS A 6 -15.60 60.27 33.53
N TYR A 7 -15.31 59.14 34.22
CA TYR A 7 -15.99 58.52 35.38
C TYR A 7 -17.37 57.91 35.19
N LEU A 8 -17.57 56.64 35.53
CA LEU A 8 -18.21 56.33 36.81
C LEU A 8 -17.99 54.82 37.18
N MET A 9 -17.45 54.69 38.37
CA MET A 9 -17.34 53.46 39.16
C MET A 9 -18.65 53.21 39.89
N LEU A 10 -19.21 52.02 39.91
CA LEU A 10 -20.10 51.58 41.00
C LEU A 10 -19.95 50.09 41.26
N MET A 11 -19.51 49.83 42.46
CA MET A 11 -19.58 48.54 43.15
C MET A 11 -21.01 48.25 43.63
N ILE A 12 -21.47 46.99 43.61
CA ILE A 12 -22.36 46.41 44.59
C ILE A 12 -22.15 44.90 44.59
N ALA A 13 -21.53 44.38 45.56
CA ALA A 13 -21.86 43.56 46.70
C ALA A 13 -22.62 42.24 46.43
N ALA A 14 -21.95 41.21 46.79
CA ALA A 14 -22.23 39.90 47.32
C ALA A 14 -23.71 39.47 47.52
N LEU A 15 -24.05 38.31 47.05
CA LEU A 15 -24.95 37.40 47.78
C LEU A 15 -24.48 35.95 47.62
N MET A 16 -23.97 35.41 48.72
CA MET A 16 -23.74 33.98 48.90
C MET A 16 -25.10 33.28 49.03
N VAL A 17 -25.37 32.28 48.24
CA VAL A 17 -26.35 31.24 48.56
C VAL A 17 -25.62 29.89 48.44
N SER A 18 -25.36 29.37 49.61
CA SER A 18 -24.95 27.97 49.82
C SER A 18 -26.15 27.06 49.61
N VAL A 19 -26.14 26.21 48.63
CA VAL A 19 -26.96 25.02 48.59
C VAL A 19 -26.07 23.80 48.51
N SER A 20 -26.05 23.11 49.63
CA SER A 20 -25.47 21.81 49.87
C SER A 20 -26.31 20.70 49.23
N CYS A 21 -25.63 19.60 48.93
CA CYS A 21 -26.10 18.21 48.72
C CYS A 21 -26.58 17.84 47.31
N ASN A 22 -25.90 17.04 46.62
CA ASN A 22 -25.83 15.58 46.75
C ASN A 22 -24.92 15.00 45.68
N GLY A 23 -24.01 14.19 46.11
CA GLY A 23 -23.11 13.47 45.27
C GLY A 23 -23.81 12.52 44.29
N ARG A 24 -23.42 12.65 43.04
CA ARG A 24 -23.49 11.54 42.12
C ARG A 24 -22.18 11.57 41.33
N ALA A 25 -21.28 10.69 41.71
CA ALA A 25 -20.07 10.43 40.99
C ALA A 25 -20.44 9.97 39.58
N GLU A 26 -20.36 10.86 38.60
CA GLU A 26 -20.24 10.45 37.21
C GLU A 26 -18.78 9.97 37.04
N SER A 27 -18.66 8.65 37.13
CA SER A 27 -17.50 7.93 36.66
C SER A 27 -17.25 8.33 35.20
N SER A 28 -16.31 9.24 34.98
CA SER A 28 -15.67 9.42 33.68
C SER A 28 -15.02 8.08 33.34
N ARG A 29 -15.73 7.26 32.58
CA ARG A 29 -15.13 6.16 31.83
C ARG A 29 -14.15 6.79 30.83
N GLN A 30 -12.96 7.04 31.30
CA GLN A 30 -11.78 7.11 30.46
C GLN A 30 -11.73 5.76 29.73
N LYS A 31 -12.17 5.74 28.47
CA LYS A 31 -11.85 4.65 27.58
C LYS A 31 -10.34 4.59 27.51
N ASP A 32 -9.78 3.60 28.19
CA ASP A 32 -8.46 3.08 27.87
C ASP A 32 -8.50 2.68 26.38
N GLN A 33 -8.11 3.60 25.52
CA GLN A 33 -7.61 3.26 24.20
C GLN A 33 -6.18 2.72 24.43
N THR A 34 -6.13 1.46 24.88
CA THR A 34 -4.91 0.67 24.80
C THR A 34 -4.47 0.65 23.34
N GLY A 35 -3.29 1.22 23.12
CA GLY A 35 -2.65 1.49 21.86
C GLY A 35 -2.65 0.33 20.87
N MET A 36 -3.54 0.41 19.90
CA MET A 36 -3.23 0.02 18.54
C MET A 36 -2.45 1.23 17.98
N GLY A 37 -1.12 1.11 17.90
CA GLY A 37 -0.32 2.11 17.21
C GLY A 37 -0.97 2.40 15.87
N GLU A 38 -1.17 3.69 15.54
CA GLU A 38 -1.67 4.08 14.23
C GLU A 38 -0.79 3.39 13.20
N LYS A 39 -1.39 2.41 12.49
CA LYS A 39 -0.73 1.85 11.32
C LYS A 39 -0.55 3.01 10.36
N GLY A 40 0.69 3.36 10.07
CA GLY A 40 0.97 4.41 9.11
C GLY A 40 0.30 4.10 7.77
N LYS A 41 0.21 5.09 6.89
CA LYS A 41 -0.44 4.92 5.58
C LYS A 41 0.14 3.74 4.80
N VAL A 42 -0.75 3.05 4.11
CA VAL A 42 -0.45 1.89 3.26
C VAL A 42 -0.46 2.32 1.79
N LEU A 43 0.55 1.91 1.04
CA LEU A 43 0.60 2.03 -0.42
C LEU A 43 0.65 0.63 -1.04
N ILE A 44 -0.08 0.43 -2.11
CA ILE A 44 -0.08 -0.80 -2.90
C ILE A 44 0.50 -0.47 -4.27
N VAL A 45 1.76 -0.81 -4.48
CA VAL A 45 2.47 -0.62 -5.74
C VAL A 45 2.45 -1.91 -6.52
N PHE A 46 1.98 -1.88 -7.76
CA PHE A 46 1.94 -3.10 -8.54
C PHE A 46 2.04 -2.85 -10.04
N PHE A 47 2.54 -3.86 -10.75
CA PHE A 47 2.40 -4.00 -12.19
C PHE A 47 1.45 -5.14 -12.50
N SER A 48 0.57 -4.95 -13.47
CA SER A 48 -0.37 -5.98 -13.91
C SER A 48 -0.47 -6.01 -15.42
N HIS A 49 -0.42 -7.21 -16.01
CA HIS A 49 -0.53 -7.39 -17.46
C HIS A 49 -1.94 -7.84 -17.84
N ALA A 50 -2.66 -6.99 -18.59
CA ALA A 50 -3.84 -7.36 -19.36
C ALA A 50 -3.40 -7.95 -20.70
N GLY A 51 -4.32 -8.56 -21.46
CA GLY A 51 -3.99 -9.22 -22.71
C GLY A 51 -3.83 -10.73 -22.56
N GLU A 52 -3.01 -11.34 -23.39
CA GLU A 52 -2.83 -12.79 -23.40
C GLU A 52 -1.91 -13.24 -22.26
N ASN A 53 -2.42 -14.10 -21.38
CA ASN A 53 -1.74 -14.64 -20.22
C ASN A 53 -1.74 -16.18 -20.25
N TYR A 54 -0.63 -16.79 -19.84
CA TYR A 54 -0.50 -18.24 -19.75
C TYR A 54 -1.56 -18.84 -18.81
N ALA A 55 -2.16 -19.95 -19.21
CA ALA A 55 -3.20 -20.66 -18.48
C ALA A 55 -4.50 -19.88 -18.17
N VAL A 56 -4.56 -18.57 -18.47
CA VAL A 56 -5.71 -17.72 -18.20
C VAL A 56 -6.39 -17.27 -19.50
N GLY A 57 -5.63 -17.16 -20.59
CA GLY A 57 -6.07 -16.63 -21.87
C GLY A 57 -6.02 -15.11 -21.94
N ASN A 58 -6.80 -14.53 -22.85
CA ASN A 58 -6.83 -13.08 -23.06
C ASN A 58 -7.79 -12.42 -22.05
N VAL A 59 -7.28 -11.50 -21.24
CA VAL A 59 -8.01 -10.85 -20.16
C VAL A 59 -7.94 -9.32 -20.25
N LYS A 60 -9.05 -8.66 -19.90
CA LYS A 60 -9.12 -7.18 -19.85
C LYS A 60 -8.46 -6.60 -18.61
N VAL A 61 -8.45 -7.34 -17.52
CA VAL A 61 -7.84 -6.96 -16.24
C VAL A 61 -6.82 -8.02 -15.87
N GLY A 62 -5.58 -7.62 -15.62
CA GLY A 62 -4.52 -8.56 -15.28
C GLY A 62 -4.71 -9.19 -13.89
N ASN A 63 -4.08 -10.34 -13.69
CA ASN A 63 -4.23 -11.14 -12.47
C ASN A 63 -3.76 -10.38 -11.22
N THR A 64 -2.65 -9.68 -11.31
CA THR A 64 -2.07 -8.93 -10.18
C THR A 64 -2.98 -7.79 -9.73
N LYS A 65 -3.66 -7.11 -10.68
CA LYS A 65 -4.61 -6.05 -10.32
C LYS A 65 -5.75 -6.58 -9.45
N LEU A 66 -6.29 -7.75 -9.76
CA LEU A 66 -7.36 -8.35 -8.94
C LEU A 66 -6.90 -8.57 -7.48
N VAL A 67 -5.65 -8.97 -7.29
CA VAL A 67 -5.06 -9.14 -5.95
C VAL A 67 -4.84 -7.78 -5.29
N ALA A 68 -4.35 -6.79 -6.03
CA ALA A 68 -4.15 -5.43 -5.51
C ALA A 68 -5.48 -4.79 -5.07
N ASP A 69 -6.52 -4.88 -5.90
CA ASP A 69 -7.87 -4.39 -5.58
C ASP A 69 -8.43 -5.04 -4.28
N GLU A 70 -8.17 -6.33 -4.07
CA GLU A 70 -8.59 -7.02 -2.85
C GLU A 70 -7.79 -6.57 -1.63
N ILE A 71 -6.47 -6.33 -1.79
CA ILE A 71 -5.63 -5.75 -0.74
C ILE A 71 -6.15 -4.35 -0.40
N GLN A 72 -6.43 -3.51 -1.39
CA GLN A 72 -6.99 -2.16 -1.21
C GLN A 72 -8.32 -2.21 -0.46
N ARG A 73 -9.23 -3.08 -0.88
CA ARG A 73 -10.54 -3.24 -0.25
C ARG A 73 -10.45 -3.56 1.25
N ILE A 74 -9.47 -4.37 1.66
CA ILE A 74 -9.30 -4.79 3.05
C ILE A 74 -8.51 -3.78 3.86
N THR A 75 -7.44 -3.20 3.29
CA THR A 75 -6.52 -2.31 4.01
C THR A 75 -6.92 -0.85 3.96
N GLY A 76 -7.71 -0.43 2.97
CA GLY A 76 -7.99 0.98 2.67
C GLY A 76 -6.77 1.75 2.15
N GLY A 77 -5.72 1.06 1.71
CA GLY A 77 -4.49 1.67 1.20
C GLY A 77 -4.68 2.38 -0.14
N ASP A 78 -3.76 3.30 -0.45
CA ASP A 78 -3.69 3.95 -1.75
C ASP A 78 -3.07 2.98 -2.78
N GLU A 79 -3.52 3.02 -4.03
CA GLU A 79 -2.95 2.22 -5.12
C GLU A 79 -2.08 3.06 -6.05
N PHE A 80 -0.98 2.46 -6.50
CA PHE A 80 -0.18 2.94 -7.61
C PHE A 80 0.11 1.81 -8.59
N GLU A 81 -0.58 1.82 -9.72
CA GLU A 81 -0.32 0.89 -10.81
C GLU A 81 0.85 1.39 -11.67
N ILE A 82 1.88 0.57 -11.79
CA ILE A 82 3.00 0.83 -12.69
C ILE A 82 2.53 0.56 -14.11
N VAL A 83 2.21 1.60 -14.87
CA VAL A 83 1.81 1.50 -16.27
C VAL A 83 3.02 1.75 -17.16
N ALA A 84 3.55 0.71 -17.75
CA ALA A 84 4.71 0.82 -18.64
C ALA A 84 4.43 1.71 -19.85
N LEU A 85 5.44 2.47 -20.30
CA LEU A 85 5.38 3.20 -21.57
C LEU A 85 5.65 2.29 -22.76
N LYS A 86 6.40 1.19 -22.56
CA LYS A 86 6.53 0.13 -23.54
C LYS A 86 5.21 -0.60 -23.74
N ASN A 87 4.95 -1.03 -24.96
CA ASN A 87 3.79 -1.84 -25.27
C ASN A 87 4.11 -3.32 -25.00
N TYR A 88 3.37 -3.92 -24.05
CA TYR A 88 3.38 -5.36 -23.75
C TYR A 88 2.14 -6.09 -24.32
N ASP A 89 1.25 -5.38 -25.03
CA ASP A 89 0.09 -5.98 -25.68
C ASP A 89 0.54 -6.69 -26.99
N MET A 90 0.94 -7.92 -26.83
CA MET A 90 1.43 -8.79 -27.88
C MET A 90 1.09 -10.26 -27.54
N PRO A 91 1.17 -11.19 -28.53
CA PRO A 91 0.98 -12.61 -28.27
C PRO A 91 1.90 -13.13 -27.16
N TYR A 92 1.39 -14.03 -26.32
CA TYR A 92 2.12 -14.52 -25.14
C TYR A 92 3.53 -15.01 -25.44
N VAL A 93 3.72 -15.76 -26.55
CA VAL A 93 5.03 -16.27 -26.94
C VAL A 93 6.04 -15.14 -27.23
N ASP A 94 5.57 -14.05 -27.84
CA ASP A 94 6.44 -12.91 -28.14
C ASP A 94 6.71 -12.08 -26.88
N LEU A 95 5.71 -11.91 -26.02
CA LEU A 95 5.88 -11.29 -24.72
C LEU A 95 6.93 -12.03 -23.87
N THR A 96 6.90 -13.36 -23.86
CA THR A 96 7.90 -14.13 -23.07
C THR A 96 9.34 -13.92 -23.59
N LYS A 97 9.55 -13.85 -24.90
CA LYS A 97 10.87 -13.55 -25.49
C LYS A 97 11.30 -12.13 -25.18
N PHE A 98 10.37 -11.17 -25.32
CA PHE A 98 10.61 -9.77 -25.06
C PHE A 98 11.00 -9.53 -23.59
N ALA A 99 10.21 -10.08 -22.65
CA ALA A 99 10.49 -10.01 -21.23
C ALA A 99 11.83 -10.69 -20.84
N LYS A 100 12.20 -11.78 -21.55
CA LYS A 100 13.49 -12.42 -21.37
C LYS A 100 14.63 -11.48 -21.72
N GLN A 101 14.55 -10.83 -22.89
CA GLN A 101 15.56 -9.86 -23.33
C GLN A 101 15.70 -8.69 -22.36
N GLU A 102 14.58 -8.14 -21.86
CA GLU A 102 14.61 -7.09 -20.83
C GLU A 102 15.34 -7.55 -19.58
N THR A 103 15.10 -8.79 -19.13
CA THR A 103 15.76 -9.35 -17.95
C THR A 103 17.24 -9.59 -18.19
N GLU A 104 17.61 -10.18 -19.33
CA GLU A 104 19.00 -10.46 -19.68
C GLU A 104 19.85 -9.18 -19.89
N ASN A 105 19.21 -8.12 -20.38
CA ASN A 105 19.86 -6.82 -20.60
C ASN A 105 19.78 -5.89 -19.37
N ASP A 106 19.15 -6.32 -18.29
CA ASP A 106 18.89 -5.48 -17.10
C ASP A 106 18.24 -4.13 -17.47
N GLU A 107 17.26 -4.17 -18.38
CA GLU A 107 16.59 -2.97 -18.88
C GLU A 107 15.78 -2.27 -17.78
N ARG A 108 15.57 -0.96 -17.97
CA ARG A 108 14.73 -0.12 -17.10
C ARG A 108 13.64 0.57 -17.92
N PRO A 109 12.59 -0.18 -18.35
CA PRO A 109 11.50 0.40 -19.11
C PRO A 109 10.80 1.50 -18.32
N ALA A 110 10.56 2.65 -18.96
CA ALA A 110 9.90 3.75 -18.32
C ALA A 110 8.40 3.46 -18.06
N PHE A 111 7.84 4.09 -17.02
CA PHE A 111 6.43 3.99 -16.67
C PHE A 111 5.79 5.39 -16.53
N LYS A 112 4.45 5.43 -16.51
CA LYS A 112 3.67 6.66 -16.37
C LYS A 112 3.47 7.03 -14.90
N GLY A 113 3.45 8.33 -14.64
CA GLY A 113 3.10 8.88 -13.33
C GLY A 113 4.21 8.79 -12.31
N GLU A 114 3.87 9.17 -11.10
CA GLU A 114 4.76 9.10 -9.94
C GLU A 114 3.94 9.00 -8.66
N VAL A 115 4.56 8.47 -7.61
CA VAL A 115 3.99 8.47 -6.27
C VAL A 115 4.37 9.80 -5.61
N GLU A 116 3.37 10.66 -5.40
CA GLU A 116 3.58 11.89 -4.66
C GLU A 116 3.85 11.59 -3.18
N ASN A 117 4.92 12.21 -2.63
CA ASN A 117 5.24 12.11 -1.21
C ASN A 117 5.25 10.66 -0.68
N ILE A 118 6.10 9.80 -1.26
CA ILE A 118 6.23 8.39 -0.84
C ILE A 118 6.57 8.23 0.65
N GLU A 119 7.14 9.28 1.26
CA GLU A 119 7.53 9.28 2.67
C GLU A 119 6.34 9.19 3.64
N GLN A 120 5.14 9.57 3.20
CA GLN A 120 3.93 9.44 4.03
C GLN A 120 3.52 7.99 4.30
N TYR A 121 4.01 7.04 3.51
CA TYR A 121 3.66 5.62 3.64
C TYR A 121 4.70 4.89 4.48
N SER A 122 4.25 4.18 5.51
CA SER A 122 5.10 3.30 6.33
C SER A 122 5.09 1.86 5.87
N THR A 123 4.03 1.43 5.19
CA THR A 123 3.87 0.07 4.66
C THR A 123 3.62 0.11 3.17
N ILE A 124 4.37 -0.69 2.43
CA ILE A 124 4.26 -0.77 0.98
C ILE A 124 4.09 -2.23 0.57
N PHE A 125 2.91 -2.55 0.04
CA PHE A 125 2.70 -3.78 -0.70
C PHE A 125 3.32 -3.63 -2.08
N ILE A 126 4.10 -4.61 -2.51
CA ILE A 126 4.73 -4.62 -3.83
C ILE A 126 4.30 -5.87 -4.58
N GLY A 127 3.63 -5.70 -5.71
CA GLY A 127 3.03 -6.80 -6.45
C GLY A 127 3.29 -6.83 -7.94
N GLY A 128 3.43 -8.03 -8.49
CA GLY A 128 3.62 -8.22 -9.92
C GLY A 128 3.50 -9.68 -10.34
N PRO A 129 3.37 -9.95 -11.64
CA PRO A 129 3.58 -11.30 -12.15
C PRO A 129 5.06 -11.69 -12.02
N VAL A 130 5.32 -12.99 -11.94
CA VAL A 130 6.70 -13.48 -11.98
C VAL A 130 7.08 -13.71 -13.45
N TRP A 131 7.96 -12.86 -13.99
CA TRP A 131 8.53 -12.98 -15.31
C TRP A 131 9.99 -13.37 -15.21
N TRP A 132 10.37 -14.51 -15.80
CA TRP A 132 11.74 -15.03 -15.76
C TRP A 132 12.36 -15.10 -14.37
N GLY A 133 11.54 -15.49 -13.37
CA GLY A 133 11.99 -15.75 -12.02
C GLY A 133 11.95 -14.57 -11.05
N THR A 134 11.70 -13.34 -11.54
CA THR A 134 11.59 -12.12 -10.73
C THR A 134 10.42 -11.25 -11.18
N TYR A 135 10.32 -10.02 -10.67
CA TYR A 135 9.38 -9.03 -11.20
C TYR A 135 9.77 -8.56 -12.60
N PRO A 136 8.79 -8.08 -13.42
CA PRO A 136 9.08 -7.42 -14.70
C PRO A 136 10.01 -6.21 -14.54
N GLN A 137 10.87 -5.99 -15.54
CA GLN A 137 11.91 -4.96 -15.48
C GLN A 137 11.38 -3.53 -15.29
N VAL A 138 10.17 -3.24 -15.72
CA VAL A 138 9.51 -1.94 -15.46
C VAL A 138 9.34 -1.67 -13.96
N MET A 139 9.20 -2.70 -13.13
CA MET A 139 9.13 -2.54 -11.67
C MET A 139 10.49 -2.16 -11.08
N PHE A 140 11.59 -2.63 -11.68
CA PHE A 140 12.92 -2.22 -11.24
C PHE A 140 13.19 -0.74 -11.52
N THR A 141 12.58 -0.16 -12.56
CA THR A 141 12.59 1.30 -12.77
C THR A 141 11.93 2.05 -11.62
N PHE A 142 10.84 1.51 -11.06
CA PHE A 142 10.23 2.05 -9.85
C PHE A 142 11.16 1.92 -8.64
N PHE A 143 11.81 0.78 -8.48
CA PHE A 143 12.72 0.52 -7.37
C PHE A 143 13.96 1.42 -7.40
N ASP A 144 14.47 1.72 -8.59
CA ASP A 144 15.60 2.66 -8.77
C ASP A 144 15.18 4.11 -8.44
N LYS A 145 13.89 4.46 -8.66
CA LYS A 145 13.39 5.81 -8.42
C LYS A 145 13.10 6.11 -6.94
N TYR A 146 12.66 5.11 -6.16
CA TYR A 146 12.17 5.31 -4.80
C TYR A 146 12.99 4.54 -3.76
N ASN A 147 13.45 5.24 -2.72
CA ASN A 147 14.10 4.60 -1.58
C ASN A 147 13.05 4.08 -0.59
N LEU A 148 13.02 2.77 -0.34
CA LEU A 148 12.09 2.12 0.56
C LEU A 148 12.76 1.53 1.81
N ASN A 149 14.00 1.91 2.13
CA ASN A 149 14.78 1.30 3.21
C ASN A 149 14.16 1.40 4.60
N ASP A 150 13.42 2.47 4.88
CA ASP A 150 12.81 2.67 6.21
C ASP A 150 11.34 2.22 6.25
N LYS A 151 10.90 1.47 5.25
CA LYS A 151 9.50 1.03 5.11
C LYS A 151 9.34 -0.44 5.50
N THR A 152 8.10 -0.83 5.78
CA THR A 152 7.70 -2.24 5.80
C THR A 152 7.27 -2.65 4.41
N ILE A 153 7.99 -3.58 3.80
CA ILE A 153 7.72 -4.10 2.46
C ILE A 153 7.01 -5.43 2.57
N ILE A 154 5.91 -5.56 1.84
CA ILE A 154 5.07 -6.77 1.82
C ILE A 154 4.94 -7.25 0.36
N PRO A 155 5.79 -8.17 -0.10
CA PRO A 155 5.76 -8.64 -1.47
C PRO A 155 4.58 -9.56 -1.76
N PHE A 156 3.98 -9.44 -2.95
CA PHE A 156 3.02 -10.42 -3.44
C PHE A 156 3.20 -10.68 -4.95
N THR A 157 2.93 -11.91 -5.36
CA THR A 157 3.08 -12.31 -6.77
C THR A 157 1.88 -13.05 -7.29
N THR A 158 1.64 -12.90 -8.60
CA THR A 158 0.81 -13.81 -9.39
C THR A 158 1.69 -14.62 -10.32
N HIS A 159 1.41 -15.90 -10.46
CA HIS A 159 2.28 -16.83 -11.21
C HIS A 159 1.49 -18.03 -11.77
N GLU A 160 2.14 -18.84 -12.60
CA GLU A 160 1.63 -20.13 -13.06
C GLU A 160 2.65 -21.27 -12.79
N GLY A 161 3.23 -21.27 -11.54
CA GLY A 161 4.15 -22.28 -11.06
C GLY A 161 5.42 -21.76 -10.39
N SER A 162 5.79 -20.49 -10.61
CA SER A 162 7.04 -19.89 -10.10
C SER A 162 6.99 -19.50 -8.61
N GLY A 163 5.80 -19.44 -8.00
CA GLY A 163 5.64 -18.94 -6.63
C GLY A 163 6.14 -17.50 -6.49
N LEU A 164 7.00 -17.27 -5.53
CA LEU A 164 7.65 -15.95 -5.31
C LEU A 164 8.90 -15.75 -6.17
N GLY A 165 9.41 -16.81 -6.82
CA GLY A 165 10.68 -16.69 -7.54
C GLY A 165 11.80 -16.11 -6.66
N SER A 166 12.59 -15.19 -7.23
CA SER A 166 13.64 -14.45 -6.51
C SER A 166 13.17 -13.10 -5.92
N VAL A 167 11.91 -12.73 -6.10
CA VAL A 167 11.34 -11.42 -5.76
C VAL A 167 11.74 -10.94 -4.37
N VAL A 168 11.57 -11.78 -3.34
CA VAL A 168 11.90 -11.40 -1.96
C VAL A 168 13.39 -11.16 -1.77
N SER A 169 14.23 -12.01 -2.37
CA SER A 169 15.69 -11.86 -2.28
C SER A 169 16.18 -10.62 -3.03
N ASP A 170 15.57 -10.31 -4.16
CA ASP A 170 15.93 -9.13 -4.96
C ASP A 170 15.55 -7.84 -4.26
N LEU A 171 14.33 -7.77 -3.70
CA LEU A 171 13.91 -6.62 -2.90
C LEU A 171 14.78 -6.43 -1.66
N LYS A 172 15.21 -7.52 -0.98
CA LYS A 172 16.12 -7.43 0.17
C LYS A 172 17.51 -6.91 -0.19
N LYS A 173 18.00 -7.22 -1.40
CA LYS A 173 19.26 -6.66 -1.90
C LYS A 173 19.13 -5.16 -2.18
N LEU A 174 18.00 -4.73 -2.77
CA LEU A 174 17.74 -3.33 -3.09
C LEU A 174 17.50 -2.48 -1.82
N TYR A 175 16.83 -3.04 -0.83
CA TYR A 175 16.42 -2.34 0.39
C TYR A 175 16.87 -3.08 1.64
N PRO A 176 18.17 -3.13 1.93
CA PRO A 176 18.72 -3.92 3.05
C PRO A 176 18.27 -3.43 4.43
N ASN A 177 17.82 -2.19 4.56
CA ASN A 177 17.34 -1.60 5.81
C ASN A 177 15.81 -1.60 5.94
N ALA A 178 15.09 -2.13 4.94
CA ALA A 178 13.63 -2.27 5.02
C ALA A 178 13.24 -3.46 5.92
N THR A 179 12.07 -3.36 6.54
CA THR A 179 11.44 -4.48 7.23
C THR A 179 10.61 -5.29 6.24
N PHE A 180 10.78 -6.62 6.22
CA PHE A 180 10.01 -7.48 5.32
C PHE A 180 8.99 -8.29 6.11
N ALA A 181 7.71 -8.13 5.77
CA ALA A 181 6.66 -8.98 6.29
C ALA A 181 6.46 -10.23 5.39
N LYS A 182 5.58 -11.14 5.83
CA LYS A 182 5.28 -12.39 5.12
C LYS A 182 4.79 -12.11 3.70
N ALA A 183 5.52 -12.57 2.71
CA ALA A 183 5.15 -12.47 1.30
C ALA A 183 4.01 -13.43 0.95
N PHE A 184 3.29 -13.13 -0.13
CA PHE A 184 2.18 -13.91 -0.65
C PHE A 184 2.38 -14.26 -2.12
N SER A 185 1.91 -15.44 -2.53
CA SER A 185 1.85 -15.83 -3.94
C SER A 185 0.57 -16.58 -4.23
N ILE A 186 0.01 -16.35 -5.42
CA ILE A 186 -1.22 -17.01 -5.88
C ILE A 186 -1.13 -17.33 -7.37
N TYR A 187 -1.69 -18.46 -7.77
CA TYR A 187 -1.82 -18.78 -9.19
C TYR A 187 -2.73 -17.76 -9.88
N GLY A 188 -2.31 -17.26 -11.04
CA GLY A 188 -3.07 -16.28 -11.81
C GLY A 188 -4.47 -16.81 -12.19
N HIS A 189 -4.58 -18.09 -12.59
CA HIS A 189 -5.85 -18.72 -12.93
C HIS A 189 -6.79 -18.89 -11.72
N GLU A 190 -6.29 -18.75 -10.47
CA GLU A 190 -7.14 -18.79 -9.28
C GLU A 190 -7.73 -17.42 -8.95
N THR A 191 -7.07 -16.32 -9.32
CA THR A 191 -7.46 -14.97 -8.92
C THR A 191 -8.88 -14.58 -9.32
N ARG A 192 -9.41 -15.19 -10.39
CA ARG A 192 -10.79 -14.94 -10.86
C ARG A 192 -11.82 -15.86 -10.24
N LYS A 193 -11.38 -16.88 -9.51
CA LYS A 193 -12.26 -17.87 -8.89
C LYS A 193 -12.51 -17.52 -7.43
N ASP A 194 -11.44 -17.24 -6.70
CA ASP A 194 -11.52 -17.00 -5.26
C ASP A 194 -10.29 -16.24 -4.76
N LEU A 195 -10.51 -15.11 -4.09
CA LEU A 195 -9.49 -14.30 -3.44
C LEU A 195 -9.48 -14.44 -1.91
N SER A 196 -10.23 -15.38 -1.35
CA SER A 196 -10.28 -15.60 0.11
C SER A 196 -8.90 -15.83 0.74
N LYS A 197 -7.97 -16.46 -0.01
CA LYS A 197 -6.57 -16.64 0.40
C LYS A 197 -5.86 -15.30 0.68
N VAL A 198 -6.19 -14.25 -0.07
CA VAL A 198 -5.66 -12.90 0.16
C VAL A 198 -6.13 -12.36 1.51
N GLY A 199 -7.43 -12.48 1.79
CA GLY A 199 -7.99 -12.07 3.07
C GLY A 199 -7.40 -12.84 4.26
N LEU A 200 -7.18 -14.16 4.13
CA LEU A 200 -6.54 -14.95 5.18
C LEU A 200 -5.10 -14.50 5.42
N TRP A 201 -4.33 -14.26 4.36
CA TRP A 201 -2.97 -13.73 4.48
C TRP A 201 -2.93 -12.35 5.13
N LEU A 202 -3.81 -11.43 4.74
CA LEU A 202 -3.89 -10.09 5.32
C LEU A 202 -4.28 -10.15 6.80
N LYS A 203 -5.17 -11.06 7.20
CA LYS A 203 -5.49 -11.31 8.60
C LYS A 203 -4.28 -11.77 9.42
N GLU A 204 -3.40 -12.60 8.88
CA GLU A 204 -2.14 -12.98 9.53
C GLU A 204 -1.19 -11.76 9.71
N LEU A 205 -1.32 -10.75 8.85
CA LEU A 205 -0.60 -9.47 8.94
C LEU A 205 -1.33 -8.43 9.82
N ASN A 206 -2.41 -8.82 10.47
CA ASN A 206 -3.28 -7.97 11.30
C ASN A 206 -4.00 -6.83 10.52
N TYR A 207 -4.38 -7.07 9.28
CA TYR A 207 -5.30 -6.23 8.52
C TYR A 207 -6.72 -6.75 8.55
#